data_9dfc6e6dc7c675b73d0118d795738a38
#
_entry.id   9dfc6e6dc7c675b73d0118d795738a38
#
_cell.length_a   1.000
_cell.length_b   1.000
_cell.length_c   1.000
_cell.angle_alpha   90.00
_cell.angle_beta   90.00
_cell.angle_gamma   90.00
#
_symmetry.space_group_name_H-M   'P 1'
#
loop_
_entity.id
_entity.type
_entity.pdbx_description
1 polymer ?
#
loop_
_entity_poly.entity_id
_entity_poly.type
_entity_poly.pdbx_seq_one_letter_code
_entity_poly.pdbx_strand_id
1 'polypeptide(L)'
;MELILERIAKRKTYTIGRLYIRETVVDEYSSGTADRYFCDTLEPTWRDYANGAYKIKGRSAIPEGRYAVVISWSPKIKQWLPILLGVPKFEGIRIHAGNTAEDTEGCILVGKNREVGKVLDSRIWLHRLKGKIVEAKARGEGVWITIK
;
A
#
# COMPACT_ATOMS: atom_id res chain seq x y z
N MET A 1 -4.33 2.30 13.50
CA MET A 1 -3.92 3.23 12.42
C MET A 1 -4.58 2.82 11.11
N GLU A 2 -5.15 3.78 10.42
CA GLU A 2 -5.74 3.55 9.10
C GLU A 2 -4.85 4.16 8.02
N LEU A 3 -4.48 3.33 7.07
CA LEU A 3 -3.82 3.74 5.84
C LEU A 3 -4.84 3.76 4.72
N ILE A 4 -4.76 4.76 3.84
CA ILE A 4 -5.65 4.88 2.68
C ILE A 4 -4.77 4.94 1.43
N LEU A 5 -4.94 3.96 0.55
CA LEU A 5 -4.31 3.96 -0.76
C LEU A 5 -5.35 4.34 -1.81
N GLU A 6 -5.19 5.51 -2.40
CA GLU A 6 -6.05 5.98 -3.48
C GLU A 6 -5.33 5.82 -4.81
N ARG A 7 -5.85 4.98 -5.67
CA ARG A 7 -5.31 4.77 -7.02
C ARG A 7 -5.70 5.94 -7.91
N ILE A 8 -4.70 6.67 -8.41
CA ILE A 8 -4.93 7.91 -9.16
C ILE A 8 -4.62 7.78 -10.64
N ALA A 9 -3.83 6.81 -11.06
CA ALA A 9 -3.49 6.60 -12.47
C ALA A 9 -3.47 5.10 -12.78
N LYS A 10 -4.45 4.65 -13.55
CA LYS A 10 -4.59 3.26 -13.98
C LYS A 10 -4.10 3.17 -15.41
N ARG A 11 -2.86 2.74 -15.59
CA ARG A 11 -2.21 2.65 -16.89
C ARG A 11 -2.21 1.21 -17.39
N LYS A 12 -1.78 1.01 -18.63
CA LYS A 12 -1.79 -0.32 -19.27
C LYS A 12 -0.97 -1.35 -18.51
N THR A 13 0.19 -0.98 -17.97
CA THR A 13 1.13 -1.91 -17.34
C THR A 13 1.40 -1.63 -15.88
N TYR A 14 0.85 -0.56 -15.34
CA TYR A 14 1.08 -0.19 -13.93
C TYR A 14 -0.04 0.70 -13.40
N THR A 15 -0.08 0.81 -12.07
CA THR A 15 -1.03 1.66 -11.36
C THR A 15 -0.27 2.54 -10.37
N ILE A 16 -0.49 3.84 -10.45
CA ILE A 16 0.05 4.80 -9.47
C ILE A 16 -1.03 5.16 -8.48
N GLY A 17 -0.67 5.19 -7.21
CA GLY A 17 -1.55 5.60 -6.14
C GLY A 17 -0.88 6.60 -5.21
N ARG A 18 -1.68 7.12 -4.29
CA ARG A 18 -1.21 7.94 -3.17
C ARG A 18 -1.60 7.26 -1.87
N LEU A 19 -0.64 7.21 -0.95
CA LEU A 19 -0.83 6.64 0.37
C LEU A 19 -0.99 7.75 1.39
N TYR A 20 -2.09 7.66 2.16
CA TYR A 20 -2.41 8.60 3.23
C TYR A 20 -2.44 7.87 4.56
N ILE A 21 -2.12 8.59 5.63
CA ILE A 21 -2.32 8.13 7.00
C ILE A 21 -3.47 8.94 7.57
N ARG A 22 -4.51 8.25 8.05
CA ARG A 22 -5.64 8.91 8.70
C ARG A 22 -5.28 9.28 10.12
N GLU A 23 -5.45 10.55 10.45
CA GLU A 23 -5.16 11.11 11.77
C GLU A 23 -6.44 11.65 12.40
N THR A 24 -6.52 11.55 13.71
CA THR A 24 -7.56 12.23 14.48
C THR A 24 -7.19 13.71 14.61
N VAL A 25 -8.10 14.58 14.23
CA VAL A 25 -7.96 16.03 14.35
C VAL A 25 -8.97 16.50 15.39
N VAL A 26 -8.49 17.16 16.43
CA VAL A 26 -9.33 17.69 17.51
C VAL A 26 -9.05 19.18 17.66
N ASP A 27 -10.11 19.98 17.61
CA ASP A 27 -10.06 21.41 17.92
C ASP A 27 -11.01 21.75 19.09
N GLU A 28 -11.11 23.02 19.43
CA GLU A 28 -11.92 23.51 20.55
C GLU A 28 -13.41 23.16 20.42
N TYR A 29 -13.90 22.99 19.20
CA TYR A 29 -15.34 22.84 18.92
C TYR A 29 -15.74 21.50 18.33
N SER A 30 -14.80 20.73 17.83
CA SER A 30 -15.10 19.49 17.12
C SER A 30 -13.92 18.50 17.15
N SER A 31 -14.24 17.25 16.83
CA SER A 31 -13.24 16.23 16.54
C SER A 31 -13.62 15.52 15.24
N GLY A 32 -12.63 15.08 14.51
CA GLY A 32 -12.83 14.38 13.26
C GLY A 32 -11.55 13.69 12.81
N THR A 33 -11.52 13.28 11.55
CA THR A 33 -10.35 12.67 10.96
C THR A 33 -9.91 13.44 9.72
N ALA A 34 -8.62 13.40 9.44
CA ALA A 34 -8.03 13.94 8.21
C ALA A 34 -7.06 12.92 7.64
N ASP A 35 -7.08 12.75 6.32
CA ASP A 35 -6.17 11.89 5.61
C ASP A 35 -4.96 12.72 5.18
N ARG A 36 -3.81 12.43 5.80
CA ARG A 36 -2.57 13.15 5.55
C ARG A 36 -1.72 12.39 4.55
N TYR A 37 -1.37 13.03 3.44
CA TYR A 37 -0.51 12.44 2.42
C TYR A 37 0.83 12.02 3.01
N PHE A 38 1.25 10.80 2.67
CA PHE A 38 2.51 10.22 3.13
C PHE A 38 3.49 10.01 1.98
N CYS A 39 3.15 9.18 1.01
CA CYS A 39 3.97 8.92 -0.18
C CYS A 39 3.10 8.41 -1.34
N ASP A 40 3.76 8.09 -2.44
CA ASP A 40 3.10 7.48 -3.59
C ASP A 40 3.28 5.96 -3.58
N THR A 41 2.48 5.27 -4.38
CA THR A 41 2.53 3.82 -4.53
C THR A 41 2.59 3.43 -6.00
N LEU A 42 3.16 2.26 -6.24
CA LEU A 42 3.13 1.63 -7.55
C LEU A 42 2.74 0.17 -7.41
N GLU A 43 1.77 -0.25 -8.21
CA GLU A 43 1.27 -1.60 -8.29
C GLU A 43 1.27 -2.06 -9.76
N PRO A 44 1.13 -3.35 -10.02
CA PRO A 44 0.88 -3.83 -11.39
C PRO A 44 -0.42 -3.27 -11.96
N THR A 45 -0.82 -3.78 -13.09
CA THR A 45 -2.04 -3.35 -13.80
C THR A 45 -3.29 -3.53 -12.94
N TRP A 46 -4.05 -2.47 -12.81
CA TRP A 46 -5.39 -2.53 -12.22
C TRP A 46 -6.31 -3.43 -13.03
N ARG A 47 -7.12 -4.23 -12.35
CA ARG A 47 -8.15 -5.07 -12.95
C ARG A 47 -9.51 -4.69 -12.39
N ASP A 48 -10.48 -4.57 -13.27
CA ASP A 48 -11.85 -4.27 -12.87
C ASP A 48 -12.57 -5.53 -12.40
N TYR A 49 -12.17 -6.03 -11.23
CA TYR A 49 -12.73 -7.26 -10.67
C TYR A 49 -14.23 -7.13 -10.39
N ALA A 50 -14.70 -5.94 -10.05
CA ALA A 50 -16.12 -5.69 -9.79
C ALA A 50 -16.99 -5.94 -11.04
N ASN A 51 -16.42 -5.76 -12.23
CA ASN A 51 -17.07 -5.99 -13.51
C ASN A 51 -16.58 -7.25 -14.22
N GLY A 52 -16.02 -8.21 -13.48
CA GLY A 52 -15.70 -9.54 -13.97
C GLY A 52 -14.33 -9.70 -14.62
N ALA A 53 -13.43 -8.73 -14.47
CA ALA A 53 -12.07 -8.90 -14.95
C ALA A 53 -11.35 -10.03 -14.20
N TYR A 54 -10.45 -10.74 -14.89
CA TYR A 54 -9.68 -11.82 -14.31
C TYR A 54 -8.29 -11.34 -13.86
N LYS A 55 -7.81 -11.96 -12.78
CA LYS A 55 -6.41 -11.83 -12.37
C LYS A 55 -5.51 -12.47 -13.42
N ILE A 56 -4.49 -11.73 -13.84
CA ILE A 56 -3.38 -12.25 -14.64
C ILE A 56 -2.21 -12.41 -13.70
N LYS A 57 -1.76 -13.65 -13.48
CA LYS A 57 -0.68 -13.97 -12.53
C LYS A 57 0.58 -13.14 -12.82
N GLY A 58 1.11 -12.52 -11.78
CA GLY A 58 2.32 -11.72 -11.86
C GLY A 58 2.14 -10.30 -12.44
N ARG A 59 0.94 -9.95 -12.92
CA ARG A 59 0.69 -8.69 -13.63
C ARG A 59 -0.59 -7.99 -13.20
N SER A 60 -1.09 -8.28 -12.00
CA SER A 60 -2.35 -7.70 -11.54
C SER A 60 -2.21 -7.07 -10.18
N ALA A 61 -2.76 -5.86 -10.03
CA ALA A 61 -2.99 -5.25 -8.74
C ALA A 61 -4.07 -6.03 -7.99
N ILE A 62 -4.07 -5.89 -6.66
CA ILE A 62 -5.03 -6.57 -5.78
C ILE A 62 -6.41 -5.91 -5.86
N PRO A 63 -7.48 -6.63 -5.46
CA PRO A 63 -8.82 -6.03 -5.38
C PRO A 63 -8.88 -4.87 -4.39
N GLU A 64 -9.76 -3.93 -4.66
CA GLU A 64 -10.15 -2.91 -3.69
C GLU A 64 -10.69 -3.60 -2.43
N GLY A 65 -10.47 -2.97 -1.29
CA GLY A 65 -10.94 -3.50 -0.03
C GLY A 65 -10.18 -2.93 1.15
N ARG A 66 -10.53 -3.41 2.33
CA ARG A 66 -9.86 -3.05 3.58
C ARG A 66 -9.19 -4.28 4.16
N TYR A 67 -7.89 -4.21 4.35
CA TYR A 67 -7.06 -5.34 4.75
C TYR A 67 -6.31 -5.02 6.04
N ALA A 68 -6.24 -5.98 6.95
CA ALA A 68 -5.38 -5.88 8.13
C ALA A 68 -3.91 -5.96 7.70
N VAL A 69 -3.07 -5.18 8.37
CA VAL A 69 -1.63 -5.13 8.09
C VAL A 69 -0.86 -5.52 9.33
N VAL A 70 0.03 -6.47 9.18
CA VAL A 70 0.99 -6.88 10.23
C VAL A 70 2.38 -6.91 9.64
N ILE A 71 3.40 -6.84 10.48
CA ILE A 71 4.79 -7.01 10.03
C ILE A 71 5.21 -8.44 10.32
N SER A 72 5.70 -9.12 9.31
CA SER A 72 6.21 -10.49 9.41
C SER A 72 7.45 -10.68 8.54
N TRP A 73 8.16 -11.76 8.79
CA TRP A 73 9.33 -12.09 8.00
C TRP A 73 8.94 -12.56 6.60
N SER A 74 9.58 -11.98 5.58
CA SER A 74 9.44 -12.43 4.20
C SER A 74 10.59 -13.38 3.85
N PRO A 75 10.33 -14.67 3.65
CA PRO A 75 11.38 -15.60 3.24
C PRO A 75 11.97 -15.27 1.87
N LYS A 76 11.15 -14.74 0.97
CA LYS A 76 11.56 -14.38 -0.40
C LYS A 76 12.50 -13.17 -0.42
N ILE A 77 12.14 -12.13 0.33
CA ILE A 77 12.90 -10.86 0.32
C ILE A 77 13.93 -10.82 1.44
N LYS A 78 13.77 -11.69 2.46
CA LYS A 78 14.65 -11.79 3.63
C LYS A 78 14.67 -10.49 4.45
N GLN A 79 13.47 -9.96 4.69
CA GLN A 79 13.25 -8.77 5.49
C GLN A 79 11.93 -8.87 6.27
N TRP A 80 11.86 -8.13 7.37
CA TRP A 80 10.59 -7.88 8.07
C TRP A 80 9.82 -6.82 7.29
N LEU A 81 8.65 -7.18 6.76
CA LEU A 81 7.87 -6.33 5.87
C LEU A 81 6.38 -6.36 6.25
N PRO A 82 5.66 -5.25 6.01
CA PRO A 82 4.21 -5.26 6.12
C PRO A 82 3.61 -6.31 5.17
N ILE A 83 2.64 -7.06 5.67
CA ILE A 83 1.84 -7.99 4.88
C ILE A 83 0.37 -7.67 5.06
N LEU A 84 -0.39 -7.71 3.97
CA LEU A 84 -1.84 -7.57 3.95
C LEU A 84 -2.47 -8.94 4.11
N LEU A 85 -3.41 -9.07 5.06
CA LEU A 85 -4.05 -10.34 5.38
C LEU A 85 -5.37 -10.49 4.63
N GLY A 86 -5.63 -11.71 4.15
CA GLY A 86 -6.93 -12.07 3.57
C GLY A 86 -7.24 -11.41 2.24
N VAL A 87 -6.24 -11.12 1.42
CA VAL A 87 -6.46 -10.55 0.09
C VAL A 87 -7.04 -11.63 -0.83
N PRO A 88 -8.25 -11.42 -1.39
CA PRO A 88 -8.87 -12.43 -2.25
C PRO A 88 -8.00 -12.77 -3.46
N LYS A 89 -7.82 -14.06 -3.73
CA LYS A 89 -7.07 -14.61 -4.88
C LYS A 89 -5.57 -14.30 -4.88
N PHE A 90 -5.04 -13.79 -3.79
CA PHE A 90 -3.62 -13.50 -3.63
C PHE A 90 -3.09 -14.07 -2.32
N GLU A 91 -1.81 -14.37 -2.31
CA GLU A 91 -1.08 -14.78 -1.10
C GLU A 91 0.21 -13.98 -1.02
N GLY A 92 0.62 -13.67 0.20
CA GLY A 92 1.91 -13.00 0.43
C GLY A 92 1.98 -11.58 -0.12
N ILE A 93 0.88 -10.86 -0.13
CA ILE A 93 0.86 -9.46 -0.57
C ILE A 93 1.51 -8.59 0.49
N ARG A 94 2.61 -7.99 0.14
CA ARG A 94 3.40 -7.14 1.03
C ARG A 94 3.55 -5.74 0.48
N ILE A 95 4.01 -4.86 1.35
CA ILE A 95 4.52 -3.54 0.95
C ILE A 95 6.03 -3.66 1.00
N HIS A 96 6.71 -3.42 -0.13
CA HIS A 96 8.16 -3.52 -0.19
C HIS A 96 8.77 -2.47 -1.12
N ALA A 97 10.10 -2.44 -1.21
CA ALA A 97 10.81 -1.50 -2.06
C ALA A 97 10.91 -2.01 -3.50
N GLY A 98 10.94 -1.08 -4.42
CA GLY A 98 11.12 -1.30 -5.84
C GLY A 98 10.90 0.01 -6.61
N ASN A 99 11.09 0.00 -7.92
CA ASN A 99 11.01 1.21 -8.73
C ASN A 99 9.94 1.16 -9.80
N THR A 100 9.73 0.02 -10.43
CA THR A 100 8.78 -0.13 -11.55
C THR A 100 7.86 -1.32 -11.34
N ALA A 101 6.84 -1.45 -12.18
CA ALA A 101 5.90 -2.58 -12.12
C ALA A 101 6.59 -3.93 -12.31
N GLU A 102 7.76 -3.98 -12.92
CA GLU A 102 8.53 -5.20 -13.10
C GLU A 102 9.14 -5.70 -11.78
N ASP A 103 9.22 -4.86 -10.77
CA ASP A 103 9.72 -5.21 -9.44
C ASP A 103 8.66 -5.82 -8.54
N THR A 104 7.46 -6.04 -9.04
CA THR A 104 6.35 -6.58 -8.23
C THR A 104 5.41 -7.45 -9.06
N GLU A 105 4.86 -8.46 -8.40
CA GLU A 105 3.86 -9.37 -8.98
C GLU A 105 2.46 -9.18 -8.41
N GLY A 106 2.26 -8.17 -7.58
CA GLY A 106 1.00 -7.87 -6.89
C GLY A 106 1.22 -7.07 -5.62
N CYS A 107 2.42 -7.10 -5.08
CA CYS A 107 2.79 -6.30 -3.91
C CYS A 107 2.78 -4.80 -4.23
N ILE A 108 2.66 -4.01 -3.17
CA ILE A 108 2.60 -2.55 -3.25
C ILE A 108 4.00 -1.98 -3.05
N LEU A 109 4.49 -1.24 -4.03
CA LEU A 109 5.73 -0.49 -3.91
C LEU A 109 5.41 0.91 -3.39
N VAL A 110 6.26 1.43 -2.53
CA VAL A 110 6.14 2.80 -1.99
C VAL A 110 7.34 3.65 -2.42
N GLY A 111 7.13 4.95 -2.52
CA GLY A 111 8.17 5.90 -2.91
C GLY A 111 7.57 7.22 -3.36
N LYS A 112 8.30 7.93 -4.21
CA LYS A 112 7.83 9.18 -4.82
C LYS A 112 7.73 9.04 -6.35
N ASN A 113 6.56 9.30 -6.89
CA ASN A 113 6.31 9.25 -8.32
C ASN A 113 6.72 10.58 -8.98
N ARG A 114 8.03 10.77 -9.18
CA ARG A 114 8.59 11.94 -9.86
C ARG A 114 8.92 11.68 -11.31
N GLU A 115 8.87 10.43 -11.74
CA GLU A 115 9.08 9.99 -13.11
C GLU A 115 7.96 9.07 -13.55
N VAL A 116 7.63 9.10 -14.82
CA VAL A 116 6.55 8.29 -15.40
C VAL A 116 6.81 6.79 -15.15
N GLY A 117 5.82 6.11 -14.57
CA GLY A 117 5.87 4.67 -14.36
C GLY A 117 6.86 4.21 -13.29
N LYS A 118 7.34 5.11 -12.44
CA LYS A 118 8.33 4.79 -11.40
C LYS A 118 7.97 5.39 -10.05
N VAL A 119 8.48 4.77 -9.01
CA VAL A 119 8.60 5.38 -7.68
C VAL A 119 10.08 5.44 -7.30
N LEU A 120 10.49 6.57 -6.74
CA LEU A 120 11.86 6.85 -6.34
C LEU A 120 11.98 6.89 -4.82
N ASP A 121 13.20 6.80 -4.30
CA ASP A 121 13.48 6.80 -2.87
C ASP A 121 12.69 5.74 -2.09
N SER A 122 12.44 4.60 -2.73
CA SER A 122 11.55 3.57 -2.22
C SER A 122 12.00 3.01 -0.88
N ARG A 123 13.29 2.77 -0.69
CA ARG A 123 13.82 2.23 0.58
C ARG A 123 13.61 3.20 1.75
N ILE A 124 13.76 4.49 1.51
CA ILE A 124 13.56 5.53 2.52
C ILE A 124 12.10 5.56 2.95
N TRP A 125 11.19 5.57 1.98
CA TRP A 125 9.76 5.63 2.27
C TRP A 125 9.23 4.35 2.88
N LEU A 126 9.75 3.20 2.48
CA LEU A 126 9.44 1.93 3.13
C LEU A 126 9.89 1.93 4.59
N HIS A 127 11.11 2.40 4.87
CA HIS A 127 11.63 2.48 6.23
C HIS A 127 10.75 3.39 7.11
N ARG A 128 10.36 4.55 6.60
CA ARG A 128 9.47 5.48 7.31
C ARG A 128 8.09 4.87 7.56
N LEU A 129 7.53 4.17 6.58
CA LEU A 129 6.23 3.50 6.73
C LEU A 129 6.30 2.40 7.78
N LYS A 130 7.33 1.59 7.75
CA LYS A 130 7.54 0.54 8.77
C LYS A 130 7.66 1.14 10.17
N GLY A 131 8.35 2.25 10.31
CA GLY A 131 8.44 2.99 11.57
C GLY A 131 7.08 3.43 12.10
N LYS A 132 6.23 3.97 11.22
CA LYS A 132 4.85 4.36 11.58
C LYS A 132 4.02 3.17 12.04
N ILE A 133 4.13 2.04 11.34
CA ILE A 133 3.41 0.81 11.69
C ILE A 133 3.88 0.28 13.05
N VAL A 134 5.19 0.23 13.27
CA VAL A 134 5.77 -0.22 14.55
C VAL A 134 5.32 0.67 15.70
N GLU A 135 5.32 1.98 15.53
CA GLU A 135 4.84 2.93 16.54
C GLU A 135 3.36 2.69 16.88
N ALA A 136 2.51 2.47 15.87
CA ALA A 136 1.10 2.17 16.07
C ALA A 136 0.91 0.87 16.85
N LYS A 137 1.63 -0.17 16.50
CA LYS A 137 1.60 -1.46 17.19
C LYS A 137 2.07 -1.33 18.65
N ALA A 138 3.10 -0.52 18.90
CA ALA A 138 3.60 -0.26 20.24
C ALA A 138 2.57 0.45 21.12
N ARG A 139 1.66 1.24 20.54
CA ARG A 139 0.53 1.85 21.24
C ARG A 139 -0.66 0.91 21.41
N GLY A 140 -0.55 -0.34 20.96
CA GLY A 140 -1.66 -1.31 21.00
C GLY A 140 -2.70 -1.11 19.90
N GLU A 141 -2.41 -0.34 18.87
CA GLU A 141 -3.33 -0.11 17.75
C GLU A 141 -3.21 -1.19 16.70
N GLY A 142 -4.34 -1.65 16.16
CA GLY A 142 -4.36 -2.40 14.90
C GLY A 142 -4.01 -1.48 13.72
N VAL A 143 -3.47 -2.06 12.65
CA VAL A 143 -3.16 -1.34 11.42
C VAL A 143 -3.97 -1.92 10.27
N TRP A 144 -4.63 -1.05 9.53
CA TRP A 144 -5.47 -1.40 8.40
C TRP A 144 -5.11 -0.54 7.20
N ILE A 145 -5.29 -1.09 6.00
CA ILE A 145 -5.16 -0.35 4.76
C ILE A 145 -6.43 -0.50 3.94
N THR A 146 -6.96 0.62 3.49
CA THR A 146 -8.08 0.67 2.55
C THR A 146 -7.53 0.99 1.17
N ILE A 147 -7.81 0.11 0.22
CA ILE A 147 -7.44 0.26 -1.20
C ILE A 147 -8.68 0.72 -1.97
N LYS A 148 -8.60 1.86 -2.63
CA LYS A 148 -9.72 2.40 -3.42
C LYS A 148 -9.29 3.12 -4.70
#